data_8099e74727c12810628009d1325b7dff
#
_entry.id   8099e74727c12810628009d1325b7dff
#
_cell.length_a   1.000
_cell.length_b   1.000
_cell.length_c   1.000
_cell.angle_alpha   90.00
_cell.angle_beta   90.00
_cell.angle_gamma   90.00
#
_symmetry.space_group_name_H-M   'P 1'
#
loop_
_entity.id
_entity.type
_entity.pdbx_description
1 polymer ?
#
loop_
_entity_poly.entity_id
_entity_poly.type
_entity_poly.pdbx_seq_one_letter_code
_entity_poly.pdbx_strand_id
1 'polypeptide(L)'
;MLKIDNIDVYYGAIHALKGVTLEVKEGEIVTLIGANGAGKSTTLKTISGLIRPKNGEILFNGENIINVPAQEVVKRGISQVPEGRRIFANLTVLENLEMGAYLRNDKAGIKDTMEKVYDKFPRLRERLGQMAGTLSGGEQQMLAV
;
A
#
# COMPACT_ATOMS: atom_id res chain seq x y z
N MET A 1 -1.74 -16.07 4.89
CA MET A 1 -1.91 -15.07 3.82
C MET A 1 -0.58 -14.44 3.39
N LEU A 2 0.15 -13.72 4.24
CA LEU A 2 1.48 -13.16 3.96
C LEU A 2 2.50 -13.74 4.92
N LYS A 3 3.63 -14.28 4.42
CA LYS A 3 4.75 -14.75 5.23
C LYS A 3 6.03 -14.11 4.71
N ILE A 4 6.82 -13.54 5.61
CA ILE A 4 8.17 -13.06 5.37
C ILE A 4 9.10 -13.96 6.16
N ASP A 5 10.12 -14.49 5.50
CA ASP A 5 11.07 -15.41 6.13
C ASP A 5 12.50 -14.94 5.92
N ASN A 6 13.12 -14.58 7.02
CA ASN A 6 14.56 -14.27 7.13
C ASN A 6 15.07 -13.27 6.06
N ILE A 7 14.34 -12.18 5.83
CA ILE A 7 14.74 -11.19 4.82
C ILE A 7 15.86 -10.28 5.32
N ASP A 8 16.87 -10.10 4.46
CA ASP A 8 17.94 -9.11 4.61
C ASP A 8 17.81 -8.02 3.54
N VAL A 9 17.78 -6.74 3.96
CA VAL A 9 17.70 -5.60 3.04
C VAL A 9 18.86 -4.67 3.28
N TYR A 10 19.44 -4.16 2.19
CA TYR A 10 20.56 -3.25 2.21
C TYR A 10 20.26 -1.97 1.41
N TYR A 11 20.71 -0.84 1.92
CA TYR A 11 20.86 0.41 1.19
C TYR A 11 22.36 0.70 1.00
N GLY A 12 22.89 0.31 -0.15
CA GLY A 12 24.34 0.31 -0.35
C GLY A 12 25.05 -0.57 0.69
N ALA A 13 25.89 0.02 1.51
CA ALA A 13 26.60 -0.67 2.60
C ALA A 13 25.79 -0.79 3.90
N ILE A 14 24.66 -0.14 4.01
CA ILE A 14 23.85 -0.13 5.23
C ILE A 14 22.94 -1.35 5.25
N HIS A 15 23.10 -2.24 6.24
CA HIS A 15 22.21 -3.39 6.48
C HIS A 15 20.96 -2.91 7.24
N ALA A 16 19.90 -2.62 6.51
CA ALA A 16 18.68 -1.98 7.02
C ALA A 16 17.71 -2.98 7.67
N LEU A 17 17.56 -4.19 7.10
CA LEU A 17 16.81 -5.29 7.72
C LEU A 17 17.72 -6.49 7.88
N LYS A 18 17.70 -7.11 9.05
CA LYS A 18 18.59 -8.19 9.45
C LYS A 18 17.76 -9.40 9.85
N GLY A 19 17.55 -10.33 8.91
CA GLY A 19 16.83 -11.58 9.17
C GLY A 19 15.41 -11.39 9.64
N VAL A 20 14.66 -10.43 9.10
CA VAL A 20 13.29 -10.13 9.54
C VAL A 20 12.37 -11.27 9.13
N THR A 21 11.64 -11.81 10.10
CA THR A 21 10.61 -12.84 9.90
C THR A 21 9.31 -12.38 10.55
N LEU A 22 8.20 -12.45 9.80
CA LEU A 22 6.86 -12.17 10.30
C LEU A 22 5.80 -12.91 9.46
N GLU A 23 4.64 -13.11 10.05
CA GLU A 23 3.50 -13.71 9.38
C GLU A 23 2.24 -12.88 9.63
N VAL A 24 1.38 -12.77 8.62
CA VAL A 24 0.04 -12.18 8.71
C VAL A 24 -0.94 -13.20 8.16
N LYS A 25 -1.85 -13.67 9.01
CA LYS A 25 -2.92 -14.59 8.60
C LYS A 25 -4.10 -13.81 8.03
N GLU A 26 -5.01 -14.53 7.40
CA GLU A 26 -6.24 -13.94 6.89
C GLU A 26 -7.08 -13.36 8.04
N GLY A 27 -7.59 -12.13 7.86
CA GLY A 27 -8.38 -11.43 8.87
C GLY A 27 -7.58 -10.84 10.04
N GLU A 28 -6.26 -10.99 10.07
CA GLU A 28 -5.43 -10.42 11.14
C GLU A 28 -4.98 -8.99 10.84
N ILE A 29 -4.87 -8.18 11.91
CA ILE A 29 -4.19 -6.89 11.91
C ILE A 29 -2.87 -7.05 12.63
N VAL A 30 -1.76 -6.85 11.93
CA VAL A 30 -0.41 -6.91 12.49
C VAL A 30 0.21 -5.51 12.52
N THR A 31 0.79 -5.13 13.65
CA THR A 31 1.43 -3.82 13.85
C THR A 31 2.93 -3.99 14.04
N LEU A 32 3.71 -3.22 13.25
CA LEU A 32 5.15 -3.11 13.43
C LEU A 32 5.47 -1.95 14.38
N ILE A 33 6.06 -2.26 15.54
CA ILE A 33 6.45 -1.28 16.56
C ILE A 33 7.97 -1.15 16.59
N GLY A 34 8.47 0.05 16.76
CA GLY A 34 9.90 0.31 16.87
C GLY A 34 10.24 1.80 16.71
N ALA A 35 11.44 2.18 17.10
CA ALA A 35 11.96 3.55 16.94
C ALA A 35 12.07 3.97 15.47
N ASN A 36 12.29 5.25 15.22
CA ASN A 36 12.63 5.73 13.87
C ASN A 36 13.95 5.10 13.42
N GLY A 37 13.97 4.60 12.19
CA GLY A 37 15.11 3.84 11.66
C GLY A 37 15.10 2.34 11.97
N ALA A 38 14.13 1.80 12.73
CA ALA A 38 14.04 0.38 13.04
C ALA A 38 13.65 -0.52 11.85
N GLY A 39 13.50 0.03 10.66
CA GLY A 39 13.22 -0.75 9.45
C GLY A 39 11.73 -0.94 9.10
N LYS A 40 10.78 -0.37 9.87
CA LYS A 40 9.33 -0.52 9.63
C LYS A 40 8.92 -0.18 8.19
N SER A 41 9.23 1.03 7.75
CA SER A 41 8.91 1.49 6.38
C SER A 41 9.69 0.72 5.32
N THR A 42 10.92 0.25 5.63
CA THR A 42 11.70 -0.60 4.74
C THR A 42 11.02 -1.97 4.56
N THR A 43 10.51 -2.57 5.64
CA THR A 43 9.74 -3.81 5.59
C THR A 43 8.51 -3.68 4.69
N LEU A 44 7.70 -2.62 4.88
CA LEU A 44 6.52 -2.37 4.04
C LEU A 44 6.89 -2.16 2.56
N LYS A 45 7.94 -1.38 2.27
CA LYS A 45 8.43 -1.18 0.90
C LYS A 45 8.94 -2.47 0.27
N THR A 46 9.52 -3.36 1.07
CA THR A 46 10.00 -4.67 0.58
C THR A 46 8.82 -5.59 0.24
N ILE A 47 7.78 -5.63 1.08
CA ILE A 47 6.54 -6.36 0.80
C ILE A 47 5.88 -5.86 -0.49
N SER A 48 5.88 -4.54 -0.71
CA SER A 48 5.27 -3.91 -1.89
C SER A 48 6.11 -4.03 -3.17
N GLY A 49 7.26 -4.71 -3.12
CA GLY A 49 8.14 -4.87 -4.28
C GLY A 49 8.90 -3.61 -4.70
N LEU A 50 8.91 -2.56 -3.87
CA LEU A 50 9.65 -1.31 -4.11
C LEU A 50 11.15 -1.45 -3.77
N ILE A 51 11.47 -2.40 -2.89
CA ILE A 51 12.84 -2.73 -2.51
C ILE A 51 12.98 -4.24 -2.58
N ARG A 52 14.08 -4.73 -3.14
CA ARG A 52 14.34 -6.18 -3.18
C ARG A 52 15.26 -6.58 -2.02
N PRO A 53 14.91 -7.61 -1.26
CA PRO A 53 15.80 -8.15 -0.27
C PRO A 53 16.96 -8.87 -0.95
N LYS A 54 18.11 -8.95 -0.26
CA LYS A 54 19.28 -9.69 -0.72
C LYS A 54 19.16 -11.18 -0.45
N ASN A 55 18.52 -11.53 0.68
CA ASN A 55 18.30 -12.89 1.13
C ASN A 55 16.88 -13.03 1.68
N GLY A 56 16.45 -14.27 1.90
CA GLY A 56 15.14 -14.62 2.45
C GLY A 56 14.06 -14.74 1.38
N GLU A 57 12.82 -14.86 1.79
CA GLU A 57 11.67 -14.98 0.90
C GLU A 57 10.44 -14.24 1.42
N ILE A 58 9.53 -13.90 0.50
CA ILE A 58 8.22 -13.31 0.82
C ILE A 58 7.17 -14.13 0.07
N LEU A 59 6.31 -14.80 0.83
CA LEU A 59 5.21 -15.59 0.30
C LEU A 59 3.90 -14.86 0.51
N PHE A 60 3.12 -14.70 -0.55
CA PHE A 60 1.75 -14.20 -0.51
C PHE A 60 0.81 -15.24 -1.09
N ASN A 61 -0.11 -15.74 -0.28
CA ASN A 61 -1.01 -16.86 -0.62
C ASN A 61 -0.26 -18.10 -1.14
N GLY A 62 0.94 -18.37 -0.60
CA GLY A 62 1.80 -19.48 -0.98
C GLY A 62 2.71 -19.23 -2.20
N GLU A 63 2.55 -18.10 -2.89
CA GLU A 63 3.41 -17.72 -4.02
C GLU A 63 4.54 -16.81 -3.57
N ASN A 64 5.76 -17.08 -4.03
CA ASN A 64 6.91 -16.21 -3.75
C ASN A 64 6.84 -14.94 -4.62
N ILE A 65 6.83 -13.77 -3.97
CA ILE A 65 6.68 -12.48 -4.63
C ILE A 65 7.97 -11.63 -4.65
N ILE A 66 9.09 -12.18 -4.21
CA ILE A 66 10.35 -11.43 -4.01
C ILE A 66 10.87 -10.76 -5.30
N ASN A 67 10.65 -11.38 -6.46
CA ASN A 67 11.07 -10.89 -7.76
C ASN A 67 9.92 -10.30 -8.59
N VAL A 68 8.73 -10.21 -7.99
CA VAL A 68 7.54 -9.68 -8.66
C VAL A 68 7.63 -8.14 -8.71
N PRO A 69 7.44 -7.50 -9.87
CA PRO A 69 7.38 -6.05 -9.96
C PRO A 69 6.25 -5.46 -9.13
N ALA A 70 6.44 -4.25 -8.58
CA ALA A 70 5.47 -3.61 -7.68
C ALA A 70 4.05 -3.53 -8.28
N GLN A 71 3.92 -3.26 -9.59
CA GLN A 71 2.62 -3.22 -10.27
C GLN A 71 1.90 -4.57 -10.24
N GLU A 72 2.66 -5.66 -10.36
CA GLU A 72 2.10 -7.02 -10.30
C GLU A 72 1.79 -7.44 -8.86
N VAL A 73 2.53 -6.92 -7.87
CA VAL A 73 2.22 -7.11 -6.44
C VAL A 73 0.86 -6.48 -6.12
N VAL A 74 0.58 -5.28 -6.64
CA VAL A 74 -0.73 -4.62 -6.48
C VAL A 74 -1.85 -5.43 -7.13
N LYS A 75 -1.65 -5.95 -8.34
CA LYS A 75 -2.64 -6.82 -9.02
C LYS A 75 -2.97 -8.09 -8.24
N ARG A 76 -2.02 -8.59 -7.45
CA ARG A 76 -2.22 -9.75 -6.57
C ARG A 76 -2.98 -9.43 -5.28
N GLY A 77 -3.26 -8.14 -5.02
CA GLY A 77 -4.08 -7.68 -3.89
C GLY A 77 -3.28 -7.10 -2.71
N ILE A 78 -1.98 -6.83 -2.88
CA ILE A 78 -1.20 -6.11 -1.86
C ILE A 78 -1.14 -4.64 -2.25
N SER A 79 -1.77 -3.77 -1.46
CA SER A 79 -1.71 -2.32 -1.64
C SER A 79 -1.01 -1.66 -0.46
N GLN A 80 -0.22 -0.63 -0.72
CA GLN A 80 0.47 0.14 0.30
C GLN A 80 0.00 1.59 0.30
N VAL A 81 -0.46 2.07 1.46
CA VAL A 81 -0.69 3.49 1.70
C VAL A 81 0.62 4.11 2.20
N PRO A 82 1.27 5.00 1.43
CA PRO A 82 2.56 5.57 1.81
C PRO A 82 2.41 6.64 2.90
N GLU A 83 3.48 6.88 3.65
CA GLU A 83 3.58 8.02 4.54
C GLU A 83 3.50 9.35 3.75
N GLY A 84 2.96 10.39 4.37
CA GLY A 84 2.86 11.72 3.76
C GLY A 84 1.71 11.88 2.77
N ARG A 85 0.68 11.04 2.90
CA ARG A 85 -0.59 11.12 2.16
C ARG A 85 -0.51 10.88 0.66
N ARG A 86 0.55 11.17 -0.02
CA ARG A 86 0.90 10.87 -1.43
C ARG A 86 -0.27 10.83 -2.44
N ILE A 87 -1.24 11.75 -2.30
CA ILE A 87 -2.32 11.97 -3.27
C ILE A 87 -1.81 12.78 -4.46
N PHE A 88 -2.53 12.72 -5.59
CA PHE A 88 -2.30 13.58 -6.73
C PHE A 88 -2.98 14.94 -6.47
N ALA A 89 -2.24 15.88 -5.88
CA ALA A 89 -2.76 17.17 -5.41
C ALA A 89 -3.41 18.02 -6.52
N ASN A 90 -2.93 17.86 -7.76
CA ASN A 90 -3.40 18.59 -8.96
C ASN A 90 -4.57 17.88 -9.68
N LEU A 91 -5.06 16.78 -9.14
CA LEU A 91 -6.26 16.09 -9.61
C LEU A 91 -7.40 16.31 -8.62
N THR A 92 -8.63 16.17 -9.10
CA THR A 92 -9.82 16.17 -8.25
C THR A 92 -9.86 14.92 -7.35
N VAL A 93 -10.74 14.93 -6.35
CA VAL A 93 -11.00 13.76 -5.51
C VAL A 93 -11.45 12.57 -6.37
N LEU A 94 -12.37 12.79 -7.31
CA LEU A 94 -12.86 11.74 -8.20
C LEU A 94 -11.72 11.13 -9.03
N GLU A 95 -10.91 11.96 -9.67
CA GLU A 95 -9.78 11.50 -10.48
C GLU A 95 -8.75 10.71 -9.65
N ASN A 96 -8.49 11.11 -8.40
CA ASN A 96 -7.64 10.33 -7.50
C ASN A 96 -8.23 8.94 -7.21
N LEU A 97 -9.54 8.85 -6.96
CA LEU A 97 -10.21 7.56 -6.73
C LEU A 97 -10.19 6.69 -7.99
N GLU A 98 -10.41 7.27 -9.18
CA GLU A 98 -10.30 6.56 -10.45
C GLU A 98 -8.88 6.05 -10.70
N MET A 99 -7.85 6.82 -10.32
CA MET A 99 -6.45 6.36 -10.37
C MET A 99 -6.20 5.14 -9.47
N GLY A 100 -6.90 5.03 -8.34
CA GLY A 100 -6.85 3.83 -7.48
C GLY A 100 -7.36 2.57 -8.18
N ALA A 101 -8.23 2.71 -9.17
CA ALA A 101 -8.76 1.62 -9.98
C ALA A 101 -7.99 1.39 -11.30
N TYR A 102 -6.87 2.08 -11.54
CA TYR A 102 -6.14 2.11 -12.81
C TYR A 102 -5.78 0.71 -13.36
N LEU A 103 -5.51 -0.27 -12.49
CA LEU A 103 -5.16 -1.64 -12.90
C LEU A 103 -6.37 -2.54 -13.13
N ARG A 104 -7.59 -2.04 -12.93
CA ARG A 104 -8.84 -2.79 -13.07
C ARG A 104 -9.53 -2.47 -14.39
N ASN A 105 -10.21 -3.47 -14.96
CA ASN A 105 -10.98 -3.35 -16.21
C ASN A 105 -12.48 -3.65 -16.02
N ASP A 106 -12.88 -4.08 -14.82
CA ASP A 106 -14.25 -4.48 -14.47
C ASP A 106 -15.10 -3.26 -14.06
N LYS A 107 -15.67 -2.55 -15.01
CA LYS A 107 -16.43 -1.30 -14.77
C LYS A 107 -17.52 -1.44 -13.72
N ALA A 108 -18.25 -2.56 -13.69
CA ALA A 108 -19.29 -2.79 -12.68
C ALA A 108 -18.68 -2.90 -11.26
N GLY A 109 -17.65 -3.71 -11.08
CA GLY A 109 -16.98 -3.86 -9.80
C GLY A 109 -16.24 -2.59 -9.34
N ILE A 110 -15.73 -1.76 -10.27
CA ILE A 110 -15.18 -0.44 -9.93
C ILE A 110 -16.28 0.44 -9.33
N LYS A 111 -17.46 0.50 -9.99
CA LYS A 111 -18.60 1.29 -9.49
C LYS A 111 -19.04 0.83 -8.10
N ASP A 112 -19.19 -0.48 -7.89
CA ASP A 112 -19.56 -1.03 -6.58
C ASP A 112 -18.51 -0.71 -5.50
N THR A 113 -17.23 -0.73 -5.87
CA THR A 113 -16.14 -0.37 -4.96
C THR A 113 -16.20 1.13 -4.62
N MET A 114 -16.48 1.99 -5.60
CA MET A 114 -16.62 3.43 -5.38
C MET A 114 -17.77 3.74 -4.40
N GLU A 115 -18.93 3.09 -4.53
CA GLU A 115 -20.03 3.28 -3.56
C GLU A 115 -19.60 2.85 -2.14
N LYS A 116 -18.88 1.73 -1.98
CA LYS A 116 -18.33 1.32 -0.68
C LYS A 116 -17.34 2.33 -0.10
N VAL A 117 -16.54 2.98 -0.94
CA VAL A 117 -15.63 4.06 -0.52
C VAL A 117 -16.43 5.27 -0.05
N TYR A 118 -17.49 5.63 -0.77
CA TYR A 118 -18.37 6.76 -0.38
C TYR A 118 -19.12 6.50 0.92
N ASP A 119 -19.56 5.26 1.15
CA ASP A 119 -20.20 4.87 2.41
C ASP A 119 -19.20 4.93 3.59
N LYS A 120 -17.95 4.53 3.36
CA LYS A 120 -16.90 4.59 4.37
C LYS A 120 -16.38 6.00 4.64
N PHE A 121 -16.31 6.82 3.59
CA PHE A 121 -15.79 8.18 3.62
C PHE A 121 -16.76 9.18 2.96
N PRO A 122 -17.91 9.47 3.59
CA PRO A 122 -18.94 10.36 3.00
C PRO A 122 -18.40 11.73 2.59
N ARG A 123 -17.40 12.25 3.30
CA ARG A 123 -16.75 13.52 2.97
C ARG A 123 -16.09 13.54 1.60
N LEU A 124 -15.57 12.42 1.12
CA LEU A 124 -15.01 12.34 -0.23
C LEU A 124 -16.12 12.45 -1.29
N ARG A 125 -17.29 11.82 -1.04
CA ARG A 125 -18.46 11.93 -1.92
C ARG A 125 -18.95 13.36 -2.08
N GLU A 126 -18.98 14.12 -0.98
CA GLU A 126 -19.40 15.54 -0.98
C GLU A 126 -18.45 16.45 -1.79
N ARG A 127 -17.23 16.01 -2.05
CA ARG A 127 -16.12 16.81 -2.58
C ARG A 127 -15.50 16.26 -3.86
N LEU A 128 -16.21 15.42 -4.60
CA LEU A 128 -15.67 14.72 -5.79
C LEU A 128 -15.03 15.66 -6.81
N GLY A 129 -15.59 16.84 -7.03
CA GLY A 129 -15.07 17.85 -7.96
C GLY A 129 -13.99 18.76 -7.36
N GLN A 130 -13.69 18.66 -6.06
CA GLN A 130 -12.69 19.50 -5.40
C GLN A 130 -11.27 19.03 -5.72
N MET A 131 -10.34 19.98 -5.91
CA MET A 131 -8.90 19.65 -6.06
C MET A 131 -8.38 19.00 -4.79
N ALA A 132 -7.77 17.82 -4.91
CA ALA A 132 -7.35 17.02 -3.76
C ALA A 132 -6.31 17.74 -2.88
N GLY A 133 -5.46 18.58 -3.46
CA GLY A 133 -4.49 19.39 -2.73
C GLY A 133 -5.10 20.41 -1.76
N THR A 134 -6.40 20.76 -1.95
CA THR A 134 -7.11 21.72 -1.10
C THR A 134 -7.89 21.08 0.05
N LEU A 135 -7.89 19.76 0.13
CA LEU A 135 -8.51 19.01 1.22
C LEU A 135 -7.73 19.22 2.54
N SER A 136 -8.42 19.08 3.66
CA SER A 136 -7.78 19.00 4.97
C SER A 136 -6.85 17.78 5.06
N GLY A 137 -5.89 17.83 5.99
CA GLY A 137 -4.95 16.72 6.14
C GLY A 137 -5.60 15.36 6.44
N GLY A 138 -6.69 15.34 7.19
CA GLY A 138 -7.47 14.11 7.44
C GLY A 138 -8.18 13.60 6.20
N GLU A 139 -8.80 14.49 5.42
CA GLU A 139 -9.48 14.14 4.15
C GLU A 139 -8.48 13.64 3.10
N GLN A 140 -7.28 14.25 3.02
CA GLN A 140 -6.20 13.74 2.16
C GLN A 140 -5.75 12.33 2.57
N GLN A 141 -5.73 12.04 3.87
CA GLN A 141 -5.40 10.69 4.35
C GLN A 141 -6.51 9.68 4.04
N MET A 142 -7.80 10.08 4.13
CA MET A 142 -8.93 9.25 3.70
C MET A 142 -8.85 8.94 2.19
N LEU A 143 -8.44 9.93 1.38
CA LEU A 143 -8.30 9.76 -0.07
C LEU A 143 -7.11 8.87 -0.44
N ALA A 144 -6.06 8.84 0.39
CA ALA A 144 -4.85 8.04 0.15
C ALA A 144 -5.02 6.54 0.49
N VAL A 145 -6.05 6.18 1.27
CA VAL A 145 -6.37 4.79 1.68
C VAL A 145 -7.16 4.06 0.62
#